data_1eddf53c9bc49844b6dfd9c1fedfe2db
#
_entry.id   1eddf53c9bc49844b6dfd9c1fedfe2db
#
_cell.length_a   1.000
_cell.length_b   1.000
_cell.length_c   1.000
_cell.angle_alpha   90.00
_cell.angle_beta   90.00
_cell.angle_gamma   90.00
#
_symmetry.space_group_name_H-M   'P 1'
#
loop_
_entity.id
_entity.type
_entity.pdbx_description
1 polymer ?
#
loop_
_entity_poly.entity_id
_entity_poly.type
_entity_poly.pdbx_seq_one_letter_code
_entity_poly.pdbx_strand_id
1 'polypeptide(L)'
;MAADLSGIVIAPPTPWAKAASFYRKLRRWPVIPLFLLGLVVFAGLFAPLISPHDPEKGDLKERNLPPAWASGEKSAKNVVERLSINERATSVTLKDAQEIDPTAQVGDQIEIFTKPEGTTRFLLGTDHLGRDVLSRVIYGARISLIVSLITLAVGGSIGVVMGLAAGWYGGFMDEFLMRLVDIKLAIPLILIALVLVITLGQSLWIIVTVLCLFIWPRFARQVRGEVLQLKHMDYVSLAKVSGASTARILFIHIFPGTINTLIVVATLQVGIVILLESTLSFLGAGVPPPTPAWGSMVSDGRDKLAGGVWWISTFPGVAIMLTVMSLNLFGDWLRNTLDPRLRQLE
;
A
#
# COMPACT_ATOMS: atom_id res chain seq x y z
N MET A 1 -34.18 -29.52 -48.44
CA MET A 1 -33.92 -30.65 -47.55
C MET A 1 -33.36 -30.00 -46.23
N ALA A 2 -34.28 -29.61 -45.32
CA ALA A 2 -33.94 -29.01 -44.05
C ALA A 2 -33.71 -30.17 -43.05
N ALA A 3 -32.52 -30.29 -42.53
CA ALA A 3 -32.20 -31.29 -41.52
C ALA A 3 -32.87 -30.90 -40.19
N ASP A 4 -33.69 -31.81 -39.71
CA ASP A 4 -34.40 -31.71 -38.44
C ASP A 4 -33.38 -31.85 -37.28
N LEU A 5 -33.09 -30.75 -36.57
CA LEU A 5 -32.17 -30.67 -35.43
C LEU A 5 -32.88 -30.86 -34.08
N SER A 6 -34.13 -31.35 -34.06
CA SER A 6 -34.97 -31.49 -32.86
C SER A 6 -34.61 -32.66 -31.94
N GLY A 7 -33.55 -33.43 -32.23
CA GLY A 7 -33.15 -34.65 -31.47
C GLY A 7 -31.92 -34.54 -30.58
N ILE A 8 -31.29 -33.38 -30.44
CA ILE A 8 -30.10 -33.26 -29.56
C ILE A 8 -30.55 -33.04 -28.11
N VAL A 9 -30.78 -34.11 -27.38
CA VAL A 9 -30.94 -34.07 -25.92
C VAL A 9 -29.59 -33.72 -25.32
N ILE A 10 -29.40 -32.46 -24.98
CA ILE A 10 -28.20 -31.99 -24.22
C ILE A 10 -28.33 -32.60 -22.82
N ALA A 11 -27.57 -33.66 -22.54
CA ALA A 11 -27.50 -34.22 -21.20
C ALA A 11 -27.11 -33.16 -20.17
N PRO A 12 -27.74 -33.12 -18.99
CA PRO A 12 -27.40 -32.15 -17.97
C PRO A 12 -25.91 -32.29 -17.62
N PRO A 13 -25.18 -31.17 -17.47
CA PRO A 13 -23.74 -31.21 -17.20
C PRO A 13 -23.47 -32.00 -15.91
N THR A 14 -22.53 -32.94 -15.99
CA THR A 14 -22.11 -33.75 -14.86
C THR A 14 -21.61 -32.84 -13.68
N PRO A 15 -21.69 -33.31 -12.44
CA PRO A 15 -21.19 -32.52 -11.28
C PRO A 15 -19.77 -32.00 -11.50
N TRP A 16 -18.90 -32.79 -12.12
CA TRP A 16 -17.54 -32.44 -12.50
C TRP A 16 -17.48 -31.36 -13.58
N ALA A 17 -18.36 -31.39 -14.57
CA ALA A 17 -18.44 -30.35 -15.59
C ALA A 17 -18.94 -29.02 -15.02
N LYS A 18 -19.85 -29.06 -14.03
CA LYS A 18 -20.28 -27.88 -13.25
C LYS A 18 -19.14 -27.33 -12.41
N ALA A 19 -18.39 -28.19 -11.70
CA ALA A 19 -17.22 -27.79 -10.94
C ALA A 19 -16.12 -27.20 -11.83
N ALA A 20 -15.84 -27.83 -12.98
CA ALA A 20 -14.86 -27.31 -13.95
C ALA A 20 -15.30 -25.99 -14.61
N SER A 21 -16.59 -25.80 -14.86
CA SER A 21 -17.14 -24.54 -15.38
C SER A 21 -17.07 -23.43 -14.31
N PHE A 22 -17.39 -23.76 -13.06
CA PHE A 22 -17.25 -22.87 -11.92
C PHE A 22 -15.79 -22.46 -11.70
N TYR A 23 -14.86 -23.44 -11.74
CA TYR A 23 -13.42 -23.18 -11.62
C TYR A 23 -12.88 -22.32 -12.77
N ARG A 24 -13.31 -22.57 -14.02
CA ARG A 24 -12.98 -21.70 -15.17
C ARG A 24 -13.55 -20.29 -15.02
N LYS A 25 -14.75 -20.15 -14.48
CA LYS A 25 -15.37 -18.85 -14.18
C LYS A 25 -14.63 -18.13 -13.05
N LEU A 26 -14.24 -18.86 -11.99
CA LEU A 26 -13.45 -18.34 -10.88
C LEU A 26 -12.05 -17.90 -11.33
N ARG A 27 -11.41 -18.63 -12.24
CA ARG A 27 -10.09 -18.31 -12.82
C ARG A 27 -10.10 -17.02 -13.67
N ARG A 28 -11.28 -16.60 -14.15
CA ARG A 28 -11.45 -15.30 -14.85
C ARG A 28 -11.53 -14.12 -13.88
N TRP A 29 -11.75 -14.36 -12.59
CA TRP A 29 -11.80 -13.34 -11.55
C TRP A 29 -10.46 -13.25 -10.83
N PRO A 30 -10.01 -12.06 -10.47
CA PRO A 30 -8.78 -11.87 -9.71
C PRO A 30 -9.02 -12.19 -8.23
N VAL A 31 -9.34 -13.46 -7.91
CA VAL A 31 -9.77 -13.87 -6.57
C VAL A 31 -8.70 -13.60 -5.52
N ILE A 32 -7.43 -13.92 -5.83
CA ILE A 32 -6.31 -13.69 -4.90
C ILE A 32 -6.10 -12.20 -4.64
N PRO A 33 -5.97 -11.33 -5.68
CA PRO A 33 -5.90 -9.89 -5.46
C PRO A 33 -7.07 -9.32 -4.68
N LEU A 34 -8.30 -9.72 -5.00
CA LEU A 34 -9.49 -9.25 -4.29
C LEU A 34 -9.53 -9.70 -2.82
N PHE A 35 -9.10 -10.94 -2.53
CA PHE A 35 -9.00 -11.43 -1.17
C PHE A 35 -7.96 -10.63 -0.36
N LEU A 36 -6.77 -10.43 -0.93
CA LEU A 36 -5.70 -9.66 -0.26
C LEU A 36 -6.10 -8.19 -0.06
N LEU A 37 -6.70 -7.55 -1.06
CA LEU A 37 -7.23 -6.20 -0.92
C LEU A 37 -8.35 -6.12 0.12
N GLY A 38 -9.25 -7.10 0.10
CA GLY A 38 -10.31 -7.23 1.10
C GLY A 38 -9.73 -7.34 2.52
N LEU A 39 -8.66 -8.12 2.70
CA LEU A 39 -7.95 -8.24 3.97
C LEU A 39 -7.33 -6.91 4.42
N VAL A 40 -6.67 -6.18 3.52
CA VAL A 40 -6.06 -4.87 3.81
C VAL A 40 -7.13 -3.82 4.15
N VAL A 41 -8.23 -3.77 3.38
CA VAL A 41 -9.35 -2.87 3.65
C VAL A 41 -10.02 -3.23 4.97
N PHE A 42 -10.24 -4.52 5.24
CA PHE A 42 -10.77 -5.00 6.51
C PHE A 42 -9.85 -4.62 7.68
N ALA A 43 -8.54 -4.87 7.56
CA ALA A 43 -7.56 -4.49 8.56
C ALA A 43 -7.57 -2.98 8.83
N GLY A 44 -7.61 -2.15 7.78
CA GLY A 44 -7.63 -0.69 7.92
C GLY A 44 -8.92 -0.15 8.55
N LEU A 45 -10.09 -0.68 8.17
CA LEU A 45 -11.38 -0.25 8.70
C LEU A 45 -11.60 -0.69 10.15
N PHE A 46 -11.28 -1.95 10.45
CA PHE A 46 -11.50 -2.56 11.74
C PHE A 46 -10.26 -2.58 12.64
N ALA A 47 -9.21 -1.81 12.30
CA ALA A 47 -7.98 -1.73 13.08
C ALA A 47 -8.19 -1.57 14.59
N PRO A 48 -9.07 -0.67 15.09
CA PRO A 48 -9.30 -0.52 16.52
C PRO A 48 -9.93 -1.74 17.21
N LEU A 49 -10.62 -2.62 16.44
CA LEU A 49 -11.31 -3.80 16.97
C LEU A 49 -10.45 -5.06 16.93
N ILE A 50 -9.56 -5.18 15.92
CA ILE A 50 -8.78 -6.39 15.68
C ILE A 50 -7.33 -6.29 16.16
N SER A 51 -6.86 -5.07 16.50
CA SER A 51 -5.51 -4.85 17.02
C SER A 51 -5.40 -5.43 18.44
N PRO A 52 -4.45 -6.35 18.69
CA PRO A 52 -4.27 -6.92 20.03
C PRO A 52 -3.82 -5.90 21.06
N HIS A 53 -3.03 -4.90 20.65
CA HIS A 53 -2.43 -3.90 21.51
C HIS A 53 -2.57 -2.49 20.94
N ASP A 54 -2.35 -1.47 21.77
CA ASP A 54 -2.24 -0.08 21.33
C ASP A 54 -0.98 0.09 20.45
N PRO A 55 -1.10 0.51 19.18
CA PRO A 55 0.03 0.56 18.26
C PRO A 55 1.06 1.66 18.57
N GLU A 56 0.70 2.60 19.45
CA GLU A 56 1.54 3.75 19.80
C GLU A 56 2.26 3.56 21.12
N LYS A 57 1.74 2.68 22.01
CA LYS A 57 2.33 2.38 23.33
C LYS A 57 3.24 1.16 23.27
N GLY A 58 4.39 1.27 23.91
CA GLY A 58 5.35 0.18 24.08
C GLY A 58 5.99 0.19 25.46
N ASP A 59 6.53 -0.95 25.87
CA ASP A 59 7.34 -1.08 27.07
C ASP A 59 8.79 -1.35 26.66
N LEU A 60 9.71 -0.49 27.10
CA LEU A 60 11.14 -0.63 26.80
C LEU A 60 11.75 -1.94 27.34
N LYS A 61 11.09 -2.59 28.30
CA LYS A 61 11.49 -3.92 28.80
C LYS A 61 11.19 -5.02 27.76
N GLU A 62 10.19 -4.80 26.92
CA GLU A 62 9.72 -5.74 25.88
C GLU A 62 10.29 -5.37 24.49
N ARG A 63 11.36 -4.60 24.41
CA ARG A 63 11.96 -4.17 23.14
C ARG A 63 12.59 -5.32 22.37
N ASN A 64 12.42 -5.32 21.04
CA ASN A 64 13.02 -6.28 20.10
C ASN A 64 12.72 -7.74 20.44
N LEU A 65 11.58 -8.05 21.06
CA LEU A 65 11.15 -9.43 21.23
C LEU A 65 10.83 -10.04 19.87
N PRO A 66 11.31 -11.27 19.60
CA PRO A 66 11.07 -11.93 18.33
C PRO A 66 9.62 -12.40 18.20
N PRO A 67 9.18 -12.77 16.97
CA PRO A 67 7.87 -13.37 16.73
C PRO A 67 7.61 -14.60 17.61
N ALA A 68 6.34 -14.85 17.92
CA ALA A 68 5.90 -15.90 18.83
C ALA A 68 6.42 -17.32 18.50
N TRP A 69 6.75 -17.60 17.24
CA TRP A 69 7.29 -18.88 16.78
C TRP A 69 8.81 -18.96 16.80
N ALA A 70 9.51 -17.88 17.16
CA ALA A 70 10.95 -17.88 17.20
C ALA A 70 11.43 -18.54 18.50
N SER A 71 12.28 -19.54 18.36
CA SER A 71 12.98 -20.16 19.49
C SER A 71 14.12 -19.23 19.95
N GLY A 72 14.27 -19.09 21.26
CA GLY A 72 15.40 -18.39 21.84
C GLY A 72 16.73 -19.13 21.56
N GLU A 73 17.79 -18.40 21.32
CA GLU A 73 19.14 -18.98 21.27
C GLU A 73 19.79 -18.83 22.63
N LYS A 74 20.17 -19.95 23.23
CA LYS A 74 21.00 -20.00 24.43
C LYS A 74 22.44 -20.16 24.06
N SER A 75 23.34 -19.46 24.74
CA SER A 75 24.77 -19.62 24.61
C SER A 75 25.37 -19.77 25.99
N ALA A 76 26.29 -20.73 26.11
CA ALA A 76 27.07 -20.87 27.32
C ALA A 76 28.03 -19.68 27.45
N LYS A 77 27.97 -18.96 28.56
CA LYS A 77 28.86 -17.85 28.88
C LYS A 77 29.61 -18.13 30.19
N ASN A 78 30.88 -17.76 30.22
CA ASN A 78 31.69 -17.87 31.42
C ASN A 78 31.35 -16.73 32.39
N VAL A 79 31.19 -17.03 33.66
CA VAL A 79 30.96 -16.05 34.70
C VAL A 79 32.28 -15.43 35.09
N VAL A 80 32.41 -14.11 34.97
CA VAL A 80 33.62 -13.34 35.30
C VAL A 80 33.27 -12.25 36.32
N GLU A 81 34.22 -11.88 37.16
CA GLU A 81 34.02 -10.81 38.15
C GLU A 81 33.91 -9.43 37.48
N ARG A 82 34.70 -9.18 36.40
CA ARG A 82 34.70 -7.93 35.63
C ARG A 82 34.77 -8.27 34.15
N LEU A 83 33.91 -7.65 33.36
CA LEU A 83 33.86 -7.81 31.90
C LEU A 83 34.86 -6.88 31.21
N SER A 84 35.81 -7.45 30.46
CA SER A 84 36.63 -6.69 29.50
C SER A 84 35.85 -6.47 28.19
N ILE A 85 36.24 -5.45 27.42
CA ILE A 85 35.55 -5.11 26.15
C ILE A 85 35.57 -6.27 25.16
N ASN A 86 36.64 -7.04 25.15
CA ASN A 86 36.85 -8.17 24.24
C ASN A 86 36.10 -9.44 24.66
N GLU A 87 35.65 -9.55 25.92
CA GLU A 87 35.03 -10.75 26.47
C GLU A 87 33.51 -10.67 26.56
N ARG A 88 32.90 -9.56 26.13
CA ARG A 88 31.43 -9.35 26.19
C ARG A 88 30.62 -10.38 25.41
N ALA A 89 31.20 -10.96 24.37
CA ALA A 89 30.55 -12.00 23.58
C ALA A 89 30.51 -13.37 24.27
N THR A 90 31.52 -13.70 25.08
CA THR A 90 31.75 -15.02 25.64
C THR A 90 31.59 -15.10 27.15
N SER A 91 31.46 -13.96 27.84
CA SER A 91 31.41 -13.88 29.30
C SER A 91 30.28 -12.98 29.79
N VAL A 92 29.92 -13.15 31.05
CA VAL A 92 28.88 -12.37 31.79
C VAL A 92 29.40 -12.01 33.15
N THR A 93 28.94 -10.90 33.75
CA THR A 93 29.34 -10.53 35.12
C THR A 93 28.69 -11.44 36.14
N LEU A 94 29.36 -11.65 37.28
CA LEU A 94 28.82 -12.42 38.41
C LEU A 94 27.45 -11.91 38.82
N LYS A 95 27.25 -10.59 38.82
CA LYS A 95 25.98 -9.98 39.22
C LYS A 95 24.85 -10.34 38.29
N ASP A 96 25.07 -10.24 36.96
CA ASP A 96 24.05 -10.60 35.95
C ASP A 96 23.82 -12.12 35.93
N ALA A 97 24.88 -12.92 36.22
CA ALA A 97 24.77 -14.37 36.32
C ALA A 97 23.90 -14.79 37.54
N GLN A 98 24.05 -14.14 38.67
CA GLN A 98 23.27 -14.42 39.89
C GLN A 98 21.81 -13.96 39.80
N GLU A 99 21.46 -13.05 38.90
CA GLU A 99 20.05 -12.75 38.58
C GLU A 99 19.34 -13.94 37.89
N ILE A 100 20.10 -14.78 37.19
CA ILE A 100 19.57 -15.93 36.46
C ILE A 100 19.68 -17.21 37.30
N ASP A 101 20.84 -17.44 37.90
CA ASP A 101 21.13 -18.52 38.82
C ASP A 101 21.77 -17.97 40.08
N PRO A 102 21.03 -17.85 41.19
CA PRO A 102 21.55 -17.31 42.45
C PRO A 102 22.76 -18.08 43.04
N THR A 103 23.03 -19.29 42.53
CA THR A 103 24.16 -20.12 43.00
C THR A 103 25.44 -19.95 42.16
N ALA A 104 25.38 -19.17 41.08
CA ALA A 104 26.48 -18.97 40.17
C ALA A 104 27.71 -18.34 40.81
N GLN A 105 28.91 -18.88 40.50
CA GLN A 105 30.22 -18.42 40.98
C GLN A 105 31.11 -18.02 39.82
N VAL A 106 32.15 -17.22 40.11
CA VAL A 106 33.15 -16.85 39.08
C VAL A 106 33.88 -18.09 38.61
N GLY A 107 33.91 -18.28 37.28
CA GLY A 107 34.47 -19.46 36.63
C GLY A 107 33.42 -20.48 36.17
N ASP A 108 32.17 -20.36 36.58
CA ASP A 108 31.10 -21.21 36.13
C ASP A 108 30.71 -20.89 34.68
N GLN A 109 30.12 -21.86 33.99
CA GLN A 109 29.45 -21.66 32.70
C GLN A 109 27.94 -21.69 32.91
N ILE A 110 27.30 -20.59 32.58
CA ILE A 110 25.83 -20.51 32.62
C ILE A 110 25.28 -20.34 31.19
N GLU A 111 24.14 -20.99 30.95
CA GLU A 111 23.40 -20.78 29.71
C GLU A 111 22.58 -19.51 29.81
N ILE A 112 22.90 -18.56 28.95
CA ILE A 112 22.16 -17.30 28.84
C ILE A 112 21.47 -17.21 27.51
N PHE A 113 20.26 -16.70 27.48
CA PHE A 113 19.61 -16.34 26.24
C PHE A 113 20.38 -15.21 25.57
N THR A 114 21.07 -15.52 24.47
CA THR A 114 21.70 -14.52 23.58
C THR A 114 20.67 -13.86 22.70
N LYS A 115 19.59 -14.59 22.39
CA LYS A 115 18.39 -14.05 21.78
C LYS A 115 17.16 -14.47 22.58
N PRO A 116 16.28 -13.53 22.94
CA PRO A 116 15.09 -13.86 23.72
C PRO A 116 14.18 -14.82 22.91
N GLU A 117 13.39 -15.60 23.64
CA GLU A 117 12.36 -16.44 23.06
C GLU A 117 11.13 -15.61 22.69
N GLY A 118 10.43 -16.00 21.61
CA GLY A 118 9.18 -15.38 21.21
C GLY A 118 8.07 -15.63 22.22
N THR A 119 7.20 -14.65 22.44
CA THR A 119 6.07 -14.76 23.36
C THR A 119 4.77 -14.75 22.58
N THR A 120 3.80 -15.57 22.99
CA THR A 120 2.45 -15.62 22.39
C THR A 120 1.69 -14.31 22.53
N ARG A 121 2.14 -13.43 23.42
CA ARG A 121 1.58 -12.09 23.61
C ARG A 121 1.81 -11.21 22.38
N PHE A 122 2.97 -11.32 21.70
CA PHE A 122 3.36 -10.55 20.54
C PHE A 122 3.58 -11.46 19.34
N LEU A 123 2.51 -11.71 18.57
CA LEU A 123 2.53 -12.66 17.45
C LEU A 123 3.64 -12.38 16.44
N LEU A 124 3.83 -11.13 16.01
CA LEU A 124 4.87 -10.71 15.08
C LEU A 124 6.10 -10.09 15.77
N GLY A 125 6.17 -10.20 17.10
CA GLY A 125 7.22 -9.59 17.91
C GLY A 125 7.00 -8.12 18.20
N THR A 126 8.00 -7.48 18.77
CA THR A 126 7.99 -6.06 19.14
C THR A 126 9.08 -5.28 18.41
N ASP A 127 8.89 -3.96 18.35
CA ASP A 127 9.88 -3.04 17.79
C ASP A 127 10.92 -2.58 18.83
N HIS A 128 11.79 -1.63 18.42
CA HIS A 128 12.84 -1.08 19.25
C HIS A 128 12.35 -0.24 20.44
N LEU A 129 11.05 0.10 20.50
CA LEU A 129 10.39 0.78 21.60
C LEU A 129 9.46 -0.16 22.38
N GLY A 130 9.46 -1.47 22.06
CA GLY A 130 8.58 -2.46 22.70
C GLY A 130 7.12 -2.41 22.25
N ARG A 131 6.82 -1.76 21.10
CA ARG A 131 5.47 -1.70 20.55
C ARG A 131 5.18 -2.94 19.71
N ASP A 132 3.94 -3.44 19.74
CA ASP A 132 3.52 -4.63 19.00
C ASP A 132 3.55 -4.41 17.48
N VAL A 133 4.35 -5.21 16.80
CA VAL A 133 4.52 -5.12 15.33
C VAL A 133 3.23 -5.46 14.60
N LEU A 134 2.45 -6.47 15.05
CA LEU A 134 1.19 -6.83 14.41
C LEU A 134 0.17 -5.69 14.46
N SER A 135 -0.04 -5.10 15.63
CA SER A 135 -0.93 -3.95 15.80
C SER A 135 -0.52 -2.78 14.91
N ARG A 136 0.78 -2.50 14.82
CA ARG A 136 1.32 -1.44 13.97
C ARG A 136 1.14 -1.73 12.47
N VAL A 137 1.29 -2.97 12.02
CA VAL A 137 1.02 -3.37 10.63
C VAL A 137 -0.46 -3.19 10.29
N ILE A 138 -1.37 -3.57 11.19
CA ILE A 138 -2.82 -3.40 11.02
C ILE A 138 -3.18 -1.91 10.91
N TYR A 139 -2.70 -1.08 11.83
CA TYR A 139 -2.96 0.37 11.78
C TYR A 139 -2.26 1.07 10.62
N GLY A 140 -1.10 0.57 10.17
CA GLY A 140 -0.41 1.05 8.98
C GLY A 140 -1.27 0.90 7.72
N ALA A 141 -2.05 -0.18 7.61
CA ALA A 141 -3.03 -0.34 6.53
C ALA A 141 -4.05 0.82 6.50
N ARG A 142 -4.55 1.22 7.67
CA ARG A 142 -5.50 2.34 7.79
C ARG A 142 -4.91 3.64 7.30
N ILE A 143 -3.68 3.96 7.70
CA ILE A 143 -2.98 5.20 7.28
C ILE A 143 -2.77 5.20 5.77
N SER A 144 -2.22 4.12 5.20
CA SER A 144 -1.99 4.02 3.75
C SER A 144 -3.28 4.14 2.94
N LEU A 145 -4.40 3.54 3.41
CA LEU A 145 -5.71 3.68 2.76
C LEU A 145 -6.25 5.10 2.83
N ILE A 146 -6.19 5.77 3.98
CA ILE A 146 -6.66 7.15 4.16
C ILE A 146 -5.87 8.10 3.27
N VAL A 147 -4.53 8.03 3.31
CA VAL A 147 -3.66 8.86 2.48
C VAL A 147 -3.95 8.66 1.00
N SER A 148 -4.09 7.41 0.55
CA SER A 148 -4.38 7.11 -0.84
C SER A 148 -5.74 7.61 -1.28
N LEU A 149 -6.78 7.40 -0.46
CA LEU A 149 -8.14 7.83 -0.78
C LEU A 149 -8.23 9.36 -0.90
N ILE A 150 -7.68 10.10 0.06
CA ILE A 150 -7.70 11.57 0.03
C ILE A 150 -6.87 12.09 -1.16
N THR A 151 -5.68 11.52 -1.38
CA THR A 151 -4.83 11.91 -2.51
C THR A 151 -5.53 11.71 -3.85
N LEU A 152 -6.19 10.57 -4.05
CA LEU A 152 -6.94 10.31 -5.28
C LEU A 152 -8.18 11.20 -5.41
N ALA A 153 -8.93 11.36 -4.32
CA ALA A 153 -10.13 12.19 -4.35
C ALA A 153 -9.78 13.66 -4.71
N VAL A 154 -8.79 14.23 -4.04
CA VAL A 154 -8.42 15.64 -4.25
C VAL A 154 -7.56 15.80 -5.50
N GLY A 155 -6.42 15.13 -5.57
CA GLY A 155 -5.50 15.26 -6.71
C GLY A 155 -6.09 14.74 -8.01
N GLY A 156 -6.83 13.63 -7.96
CA GLY A 156 -7.56 13.09 -9.11
C GLY A 156 -8.62 14.06 -9.63
N SER A 157 -9.44 14.64 -8.74
CA SER A 157 -10.47 15.62 -9.12
C SER A 157 -9.88 16.87 -9.77
N ILE A 158 -8.79 17.42 -9.21
CA ILE A 158 -8.06 18.54 -9.81
C ILE A 158 -7.61 18.17 -11.24
N GLY A 159 -6.99 16.99 -11.39
CA GLY A 159 -6.54 16.52 -12.70
C GLY A 159 -7.69 16.31 -13.69
N VAL A 160 -8.81 15.75 -13.26
CA VAL A 160 -10.01 15.57 -14.09
C VAL A 160 -10.53 16.91 -14.60
N VAL A 161 -10.72 17.91 -13.72
CA VAL A 161 -11.20 19.23 -14.10
C VAL A 161 -10.26 19.90 -15.10
N MET A 162 -8.95 19.85 -14.84
CA MET A 162 -7.95 20.43 -15.75
C MET A 162 -7.90 19.70 -17.09
N GLY A 163 -8.02 18.36 -17.09
CA GLY A 163 -8.06 17.56 -18.30
C GLY A 163 -9.31 17.81 -19.16
N LEU A 164 -10.49 17.93 -18.51
CA LEU A 164 -11.74 18.32 -19.17
C LEU A 164 -11.61 19.71 -19.83
N ALA A 165 -11.07 20.69 -19.10
CA ALA A 165 -10.88 22.05 -19.61
C ALA A 165 -9.90 22.08 -20.78
N ALA A 166 -8.72 21.45 -20.64
CA ALA A 166 -7.71 21.40 -21.69
C ALA A 166 -8.24 20.73 -22.97
N GLY A 167 -8.86 19.55 -22.84
CA GLY A 167 -9.38 18.79 -23.97
C GLY A 167 -10.55 19.46 -24.70
N TRP A 168 -11.42 20.15 -23.95
CA TRP A 168 -12.61 20.79 -24.51
C TRP A 168 -12.29 22.11 -25.20
N TYR A 169 -11.66 23.06 -24.49
CA TYR A 169 -11.39 24.40 -25.03
C TYR A 169 -10.28 24.39 -26.08
N GLY A 170 -9.26 23.55 -25.90
CA GLY A 170 -8.13 23.53 -26.83
C GLY A 170 -7.31 24.85 -26.86
N GLY A 171 -6.54 25.04 -27.91
CA GLY A 171 -5.77 26.28 -28.15
C GLY A 171 -4.91 26.67 -26.95
N PHE A 172 -4.92 27.97 -26.60
CA PHE A 172 -4.10 28.53 -25.51
C PHE A 172 -4.37 27.84 -24.12
N MET A 173 -5.63 27.52 -23.82
CA MET A 173 -5.99 26.83 -22.56
C MET A 173 -5.32 25.46 -22.48
N ASP A 174 -5.38 24.70 -23.56
CA ASP A 174 -4.75 23.39 -23.64
C ASP A 174 -3.22 23.50 -23.51
N GLU A 175 -2.61 24.39 -24.27
CA GLU A 175 -1.16 24.61 -24.25
C GLU A 175 -0.69 25.02 -22.85
N PHE A 176 -1.38 25.99 -22.20
CA PHE A 176 -1.02 26.46 -20.88
C PHE A 176 -1.11 25.35 -19.82
N LEU A 177 -2.25 24.62 -19.78
CA LEU A 177 -2.46 23.54 -18.80
C LEU A 177 -1.48 22.37 -19.02
N MET A 178 -1.21 22.01 -20.27
CA MET A 178 -0.23 20.94 -20.55
C MET A 178 1.19 21.38 -20.25
N ARG A 179 1.52 22.67 -20.43
CA ARG A 179 2.83 23.21 -19.99
C ARG A 179 3.00 23.10 -18.47
N LEU A 180 1.94 23.39 -17.70
CA LEU A 180 1.96 23.16 -16.23
C LEU A 180 2.17 21.69 -15.88
N VAL A 181 1.50 20.79 -16.60
CA VAL A 181 1.69 19.33 -16.44
C VAL A 181 3.16 18.96 -16.70
N ASP A 182 3.75 19.46 -17.78
CA ASP A 182 5.12 19.14 -18.17
C ASP A 182 6.15 19.67 -17.15
N ILE A 183 5.99 20.92 -16.71
CA ILE A 183 6.82 21.51 -15.64
C ILE A 183 6.75 20.66 -14.39
N LYS A 184 5.53 20.26 -13.98
CA LYS A 184 5.35 19.45 -12.77
C LYS A 184 5.98 18.07 -12.88
N LEU A 185 5.89 17.42 -14.04
CA LEU A 185 6.50 16.12 -14.27
C LEU A 185 8.02 16.15 -14.40
N ALA A 186 8.60 17.30 -14.75
CA ALA A 186 10.05 17.50 -14.82
C ALA A 186 10.71 17.56 -13.42
N ILE A 187 9.96 17.92 -12.37
CA ILE A 187 10.51 18.07 -11.03
C ILE A 187 10.38 16.73 -10.27
N PRO A 188 11.50 16.17 -9.75
CA PRO A 188 11.46 14.94 -8.97
C PRO A 188 10.61 15.10 -7.68
N LEU A 189 9.62 14.23 -7.50
CA LEU A 189 8.71 14.29 -6.35
C LEU A 189 9.44 14.32 -5.02
N ILE A 190 10.43 13.43 -4.86
CA ILE A 190 11.15 13.26 -3.59
C ILE A 190 11.83 14.56 -3.18
N LEU A 191 12.38 15.33 -4.12
CA LEU A 191 13.01 16.63 -3.83
C LEU A 191 11.99 17.64 -3.29
N ILE A 192 10.82 17.75 -3.94
CA ILE A 192 9.74 18.63 -3.46
C ILE A 192 9.31 18.21 -2.05
N ALA A 193 9.10 16.90 -1.84
CA ALA A 193 8.66 16.37 -0.56
C ALA A 193 9.65 16.72 0.55
N LEU A 194 10.93 16.48 0.34
CA LEU A 194 11.98 16.78 1.32
C LEU A 194 12.06 18.28 1.64
N VAL A 195 12.01 19.14 0.62
CA VAL A 195 12.01 20.59 0.82
C VAL A 195 10.80 21.04 1.65
N LEU A 196 9.60 20.54 1.31
CA LEU A 196 8.39 20.89 2.07
C LEU A 196 8.43 20.40 3.50
N VAL A 197 8.92 19.18 3.74
CA VAL A 197 9.03 18.62 5.10
C VAL A 197 10.09 19.37 5.92
N ILE A 198 11.22 19.74 5.33
CA ILE A 198 12.26 20.52 6.03
C ILE A 198 11.75 21.91 6.39
N THR A 199 10.96 22.56 5.52
CA THR A 199 10.49 23.93 5.72
C THR A 199 9.24 24.03 6.57
N LEU A 200 8.29 23.10 6.43
CA LEU A 200 6.97 23.14 7.07
C LEU A 200 6.82 22.12 8.22
N GLY A 201 7.81 21.23 8.39
CA GLY A 201 7.76 20.14 9.36
C GLY A 201 7.09 18.88 8.82
N GLN A 202 7.04 17.82 9.65
CA GLN A 202 6.37 16.57 9.34
C GLN A 202 4.89 16.65 9.70
N SER A 203 4.02 16.33 8.75
CA SER A 203 2.57 16.26 8.98
C SER A 203 1.91 15.37 7.93
N LEU A 204 0.87 14.65 8.33
CA LEU A 204 0.05 13.86 7.40
C LEU A 204 -0.51 14.74 6.25
N TRP A 205 -0.92 15.97 6.55
CA TRP A 205 -1.46 16.88 5.55
C TRP A 205 -0.41 17.37 4.54
N ILE A 206 0.85 17.53 4.96
CA ILE A 206 1.95 17.89 4.06
C ILE A 206 2.20 16.75 3.09
N ILE A 207 2.22 15.50 3.57
CA ILE A 207 2.39 14.33 2.70
C ILE A 207 1.26 14.23 1.69
N VAL A 208 0.01 14.35 2.15
CA VAL A 208 -1.17 14.31 1.26
C VAL A 208 -1.08 15.42 0.21
N THR A 209 -0.70 16.65 0.60
CA THR A 209 -0.53 17.77 -0.34
C THR A 209 0.53 17.46 -1.38
N VAL A 210 1.69 16.95 -0.97
CA VAL A 210 2.77 16.56 -1.89
C VAL A 210 2.30 15.48 -2.87
N LEU A 211 1.59 14.46 -2.38
CA LEU A 211 1.06 13.38 -3.20
C LEU A 211 -0.05 13.87 -4.15
N CYS A 212 -0.92 14.78 -3.70
CA CYS A 212 -1.91 15.44 -4.56
C CYS A 212 -1.24 16.21 -5.69
N LEU A 213 -0.21 16.99 -5.37
CA LEU A 213 0.60 17.72 -6.37
C LEU A 213 1.29 16.78 -7.37
N PHE A 214 1.57 15.54 -6.99
CA PHE A 214 2.18 14.56 -7.88
C PHE A 214 1.16 13.88 -8.80
N ILE A 215 -0.05 13.58 -8.31
CA ILE A 215 -0.96 12.68 -9.01
C ILE A 215 -1.83 13.40 -10.07
N TRP A 216 -2.20 14.69 -9.86
CA TRP A 216 -3.12 15.41 -10.73
C TRP A 216 -2.66 15.49 -12.19
N PRO A 217 -1.35 15.61 -12.54
CA PRO A 217 -0.91 15.69 -13.94
C PRO A 217 -1.24 14.44 -14.75
N ARG A 218 -1.17 13.27 -14.11
CA ARG A 218 -1.47 12.00 -14.76
C ARG A 218 -2.95 11.92 -15.12
N PHE A 219 -3.84 12.31 -14.21
CA PHE A 219 -5.27 12.40 -14.47
C PHE A 219 -5.59 13.44 -15.54
N ALA A 220 -4.98 14.63 -15.47
CA ALA A 220 -5.19 15.69 -16.44
C ALA A 220 -4.84 15.24 -17.86
N ARG A 221 -3.67 14.60 -18.04
CA ARG A 221 -3.21 14.12 -19.35
C ARG A 221 -4.12 13.00 -19.89
N GLN A 222 -4.54 12.08 -19.04
CA GLN A 222 -5.40 10.99 -19.43
C GLN A 222 -6.79 11.48 -19.86
N VAL A 223 -7.42 12.31 -19.01
CA VAL A 223 -8.76 12.86 -19.28
C VAL A 223 -8.74 13.75 -20.55
N ARG A 224 -7.71 14.57 -20.71
CA ARG A 224 -7.54 15.33 -21.94
C ARG A 224 -7.56 14.44 -23.19
N GLY A 225 -6.80 13.35 -23.15
CA GLY A 225 -6.77 12.38 -24.27
C GLY A 225 -8.14 11.80 -24.60
N GLU A 226 -8.94 11.42 -23.60
CA GLU A 226 -10.30 10.95 -23.77
C GLU A 226 -11.24 12.03 -24.31
N VAL A 227 -11.16 13.26 -23.76
CA VAL A 227 -11.99 14.38 -24.22
C VAL A 227 -11.74 14.71 -25.69
N LEU A 228 -10.46 14.68 -26.13
CA LEU A 228 -10.10 14.92 -27.52
C LEU A 228 -10.75 13.90 -28.48
N GLN A 229 -10.97 12.67 -28.05
CA GLN A 229 -11.69 11.64 -28.82
C GLN A 229 -13.20 11.87 -28.76
N LEU A 230 -13.73 12.01 -27.53
CA LEU A 230 -15.17 12.08 -27.30
C LEU A 230 -15.83 13.33 -27.87
N LYS A 231 -15.13 14.49 -27.90
CA LYS A 231 -15.70 15.75 -28.39
C LYS A 231 -16.10 15.75 -29.86
N HIS A 232 -15.60 14.78 -30.65
CA HIS A 232 -15.89 14.61 -32.08
C HIS A 232 -16.99 13.58 -32.34
N MET A 233 -17.56 12.96 -31.30
CA MET A 233 -18.64 11.98 -31.46
C MET A 233 -19.96 12.65 -31.84
N ASP A 234 -20.78 11.94 -32.62
CA ASP A 234 -22.06 12.46 -33.17
C ASP A 234 -23.02 12.94 -32.09
N TYR A 235 -23.14 12.23 -30.97
CA TYR A 235 -24.01 12.64 -29.87
C TYR A 235 -23.59 13.97 -29.23
N VAL A 236 -22.29 14.28 -29.21
CA VAL A 236 -21.79 15.58 -28.70
C VAL A 236 -22.11 16.70 -29.71
N SER A 237 -21.99 16.40 -30.99
CA SER A 237 -22.34 17.33 -32.08
C SER A 237 -23.84 17.64 -32.06
N LEU A 238 -24.70 16.63 -31.88
CA LEU A 238 -26.15 16.80 -31.74
C LEU A 238 -26.51 17.63 -30.51
N ALA A 239 -25.85 17.39 -29.36
CA ALA A 239 -26.06 18.19 -28.16
C ALA A 239 -25.72 19.68 -28.37
N LYS A 240 -24.63 19.99 -29.14
CA LYS A 240 -24.26 21.35 -29.50
C LYS A 240 -25.34 21.99 -30.38
N VAL A 241 -25.81 21.33 -31.42
CA VAL A 241 -26.87 21.83 -32.31
C VAL A 241 -28.18 22.05 -31.55
N SER A 242 -28.48 21.20 -30.57
CA SER A 242 -29.66 21.34 -29.71
C SER A 242 -29.53 22.49 -28.67
N GLY A 243 -28.45 23.28 -28.69
CA GLY A 243 -28.24 24.42 -27.82
C GLY A 243 -27.84 24.07 -26.39
N ALA A 244 -27.32 22.85 -26.11
CA ALA A 244 -26.85 22.50 -24.79
C ALA A 244 -25.64 23.38 -24.37
N SER A 245 -25.63 23.84 -23.12
CA SER A 245 -24.52 24.61 -22.56
C SER A 245 -23.25 23.77 -22.47
N THR A 246 -22.07 24.42 -22.55
CA THR A 246 -20.77 23.77 -22.40
C THR A 246 -20.67 22.90 -21.14
N ALA A 247 -21.14 23.43 -20.01
CA ALA A 247 -21.14 22.67 -18.75
C ALA A 247 -21.99 21.39 -18.86
N ARG A 248 -23.20 21.49 -19.45
CA ARG A 248 -24.06 20.32 -19.68
C ARG A 248 -23.37 19.30 -20.58
N ILE A 249 -22.74 19.72 -21.64
CA ILE A 249 -22.03 18.81 -22.56
C ILE A 249 -20.87 18.12 -21.83
N LEU A 250 -20.07 18.86 -21.08
CA LEU A 250 -18.93 18.30 -20.34
C LEU A 250 -19.38 17.29 -19.27
N PHE A 251 -20.34 17.64 -18.42
CA PHE A 251 -20.68 16.80 -17.27
C PHE A 251 -21.69 15.67 -17.59
N ILE A 252 -22.55 15.86 -18.61
CA ILE A 252 -23.59 14.86 -18.94
C ILE A 252 -23.16 13.96 -20.11
N HIS A 253 -22.42 14.49 -21.09
CA HIS A 253 -22.10 13.74 -22.29
C HIS A 253 -20.65 13.28 -22.38
N ILE A 254 -19.68 14.07 -21.93
CA ILE A 254 -18.25 13.74 -22.04
C ILE A 254 -17.74 13.03 -20.79
N PHE A 255 -17.93 13.61 -19.60
CA PHE A 255 -17.41 13.04 -18.34
C PHE A 255 -17.85 11.59 -18.09
N PRO A 256 -19.13 11.21 -18.29
CA PRO A 256 -19.53 9.80 -18.14
C PRO A 256 -18.76 8.85 -19.07
N GLY A 257 -18.42 9.32 -20.26
CA GLY A 257 -17.59 8.54 -21.21
C GLY A 257 -16.15 8.29 -20.75
N THR A 258 -15.64 9.14 -19.83
CA THR A 258 -14.28 8.98 -19.28
C THR A 258 -14.23 8.11 -18.02
N ILE A 259 -15.37 7.77 -17.40
CA ILE A 259 -15.43 7.11 -16.09
C ILE A 259 -14.71 5.76 -16.10
N ASN A 260 -14.90 4.93 -17.13
CA ASN A 260 -14.27 3.63 -17.20
C ASN A 260 -12.73 3.73 -17.17
N THR A 261 -12.18 4.63 -17.97
CA THR A 261 -10.73 4.91 -17.98
C THR A 261 -10.26 5.49 -16.65
N LEU A 262 -11.06 6.40 -16.05
CA LEU A 262 -10.72 7.00 -14.75
C LEU A 262 -10.68 5.96 -13.63
N ILE A 263 -11.61 5.01 -13.60
CA ILE A 263 -11.62 3.94 -12.59
C ILE A 263 -10.36 3.08 -12.71
N VAL A 264 -9.98 2.71 -13.93
CA VAL A 264 -8.75 1.93 -14.19
C VAL A 264 -7.51 2.71 -13.74
N VAL A 265 -7.39 3.96 -14.17
CA VAL A 265 -6.26 4.83 -13.80
C VAL A 265 -6.21 5.02 -12.29
N ALA A 266 -7.34 5.31 -11.64
CA ALA A 266 -7.42 5.49 -10.20
C ALA A 266 -6.93 4.25 -9.46
N THR A 267 -7.37 3.05 -9.87
CA THR A 267 -6.97 1.79 -9.22
C THR A 267 -5.46 1.57 -9.28
N LEU A 268 -4.83 1.78 -10.44
CA LEU A 268 -3.39 1.68 -10.60
C LEU A 268 -2.64 2.77 -9.79
N GLN A 269 -3.22 3.96 -9.70
CA GLN A 269 -2.60 5.07 -8.97
C GLN A 269 -2.66 4.89 -7.45
N VAL A 270 -3.63 4.13 -6.89
CA VAL A 270 -3.63 3.78 -5.44
C VAL A 270 -2.32 3.06 -5.08
N GLY A 271 -1.91 2.06 -5.86
CA GLY A 271 -0.68 1.32 -5.60
C GLY A 271 0.57 2.21 -5.64
N ILE A 272 0.62 3.14 -6.61
CA ILE A 272 1.71 4.11 -6.73
C ILE A 272 1.73 5.06 -5.54
N VAL A 273 0.57 5.55 -5.09
CA VAL A 273 0.47 6.46 -3.92
C VAL A 273 0.93 5.77 -2.65
N ILE A 274 0.52 4.51 -2.41
CA ILE A 274 0.98 3.73 -1.26
C ILE A 274 2.50 3.56 -1.28
N LEU A 275 3.06 3.23 -2.45
CA LEU A 275 4.52 3.07 -2.59
C LEU A 275 5.26 4.38 -2.35
N LEU A 276 4.75 5.50 -2.87
CA LEU A 276 5.34 6.83 -2.68
C LEU A 276 5.23 7.30 -1.22
N GLU A 277 4.06 7.12 -0.58
CA GLU A 277 3.88 7.41 0.85
C GLU A 277 4.88 6.61 1.67
N SER A 278 4.98 5.29 1.43
CA SER A 278 5.92 4.43 2.14
C SER A 278 7.38 4.83 1.90
N THR A 279 7.73 5.25 0.69
CA THR A 279 9.08 5.75 0.37
C THR A 279 9.38 7.05 1.11
N LEU A 280 8.43 8.00 1.14
CA LEU A 280 8.58 9.25 1.88
C LEU A 280 8.69 9.00 3.38
N SER A 281 7.86 8.10 3.93
CA SER A 281 7.90 7.70 5.33
C SER A 281 9.22 7.00 5.69
N PHE A 282 9.75 6.16 4.79
CA PHE A 282 11.06 5.52 4.93
C PHE A 282 12.21 6.54 4.97
N LEU A 283 12.13 7.59 4.17
CA LEU A 283 13.13 8.67 4.13
C LEU A 283 12.98 9.70 5.27
N GLY A 284 12.02 9.50 6.18
CA GLY A 284 11.75 10.43 7.27
C GLY A 284 10.94 11.67 6.87
N ALA A 285 10.41 11.71 5.64
CA ALA A 285 9.53 12.77 5.17
C ALA A 285 8.04 12.34 5.19
N GLY A 286 7.73 11.31 5.97
CA GLY A 286 6.43 10.67 6.04
C GLY A 286 5.59 11.10 7.23
N VAL A 287 4.68 10.20 7.63
CA VAL A 287 3.80 10.37 8.79
C VAL A 287 4.65 10.44 10.07
N PRO A 288 4.45 11.48 10.92
CA PRO A 288 5.25 11.64 12.12
C PRO A 288 4.96 10.55 13.16
N PRO A 289 5.97 10.12 13.95
CA PRO A 289 5.74 9.29 15.13
C PRO A 289 4.79 10.00 16.12
N PRO A 290 4.02 9.25 16.94
CA PRO A 290 4.05 7.80 17.15
C PRO A 290 3.20 7.00 16.15
N THR A 291 2.47 7.67 15.26
CA THR A 291 1.51 7.04 14.34
C THR A 291 2.19 5.99 13.44
N PRO A 292 1.67 4.76 13.39
CA PRO A 292 2.26 3.69 12.59
C PRO A 292 2.03 3.91 11.10
N ALA A 293 3.10 3.97 10.32
CA ALA A 293 3.09 3.90 8.86
C ALA A 293 4.04 2.81 8.39
N TRP A 294 3.67 2.05 7.37
CA TRP A 294 4.49 0.93 6.92
C TRP A 294 5.91 1.34 6.52
N GLY A 295 6.04 2.48 5.84
CA GLY A 295 7.35 3.00 5.41
C GLY A 295 8.27 3.37 6.58
N SER A 296 7.75 4.04 7.61
CA SER A 296 8.53 4.36 8.82
C SER A 296 8.93 3.11 9.59
N MET A 297 8.05 2.10 9.67
CA MET A 297 8.39 0.82 10.31
C MET A 297 9.52 0.09 9.58
N VAL A 298 9.53 0.10 8.24
CA VAL A 298 10.65 -0.45 7.45
C VAL A 298 11.93 0.31 7.76
N SER A 299 11.88 1.64 7.88
CA SER A 299 13.03 2.47 8.22
C SER A 299 13.56 2.17 9.63
N ASP A 300 12.65 2.09 10.62
CA ASP A 300 12.97 1.78 12.03
C ASP A 300 13.71 0.43 12.16
N GLY A 301 13.30 -0.56 11.37
CA GLY A 301 13.88 -1.90 11.40
C GLY A 301 15.18 -2.05 10.60
N ARG A 302 15.47 -1.15 9.65
CA ARG A 302 16.64 -1.25 8.76
C ARG A 302 17.95 -1.42 9.52
N ASP A 303 18.17 -0.57 10.51
CA ASP A 303 19.43 -0.54 11.28
C ASP A 303 19.52 -1.73 12.28
N LYS A 304 18.42 -2.47 12.47
CA LYS A 304 18.34 -3.63 13.35
C LYS A 304 18.53 -4.96 12.61
N LEU A 305 18.49 -4.95 11.27
CA LEU A 305 18.67 -6.16 10.45
C LEU A 305 20.00 -6.85 10.72
N ALA A 306 21.10 -6.09 10.83
CA ALA A 306 22.41 -6.64 11.14
C ALA A 306 22.48 -7.33 12.51
N GLY A 307 21.62 -6.91 13.47
CA GLY A 307 21.46 -7.54 14.78
C GLY A 307 20.49 -8.73 14.79
N GLY A 308 20.00 -9.17 13.63
CA GLY A 308 19.08 -10.30 13.53
C GLY A 308 17.61 -9.96 13.83
N VAL A 309 17.26 -8.69 14.06
CA VAL A 309 15.89 -8.22 14.34
C VAL A 309 15.19 -7.89 13.01
N TRP A 310 14.96 -8.92 12.20
CA TRP A 310 14.46 -8.77 10.83
C TRP A 310 12.96 -8.46 10.73
N TRP A 311 12.16 -8.87 11.72
CA TRP A 311 10.69 -8.82 11.67
C TRP A 311 10.14 -7.40 11.64
N ILE A 312 10.83 -6.42 12.23
CA ILE A 312 10.39 -5.02 12.27
C ILE A 312 10.26 -4.43 10.87
N SER A 313 11.19 -4.75 9.94
CA SER A 313 11.17 -4.28 8.56
C SER A 313 10.41 -5.21 7.62
N THR A 314 10.51 -6.54 7.84
CA THR A 314 10.00 -7.54 6.89
C THR A 314 8.48 -7.55 6.84
N PHE A 315 7.77 -7.54 7.97
CA PHE A 315 6.31 -7.59 7.96
C PHE A 315 5.66 -6.38 7.30
N PRO A 316 6.03 -5.12 7.62
CA PRO A 316 5.49 -3.98 6.90
C PRO A 316 5.93 -3.95 5.43
N GLY A 317 7.14 -4.39 5.10
CA GLY A 317 7.61 -4.53 3.73
C GLY A 317 6.78 -5.52 2.92
N VAL A 318 6.45 -6.68 3.50
CA VAL A 318 5.54 -7.68 2.90
C VAL A 318 4.13 -7.10 2.75
N ALA A 319 3.62 -6.35 3.73
CA ALA A 319 2.32 -5.70 3.64
C ALA A 319 2.25 -4.71 2.48
N ILE A 320 3.27 -3.86 2.29
CA ILE A 320 3.38 -2.96 1.13
C ILE A 320 3.40 -3.75 -0.17
N MET A 321 4.27 -4.76 -0.27
CA MET A 321 4.43 -5.58 -1.47
C MET A 321 3.10 -6.26 -1.87
N LEU A 322 2.45 -6.94 -0.94
CA LEU A 322 1.19 -7.65 -1.20
C LEU A 322 0.07 -6.69 -1.58
N THR A 323 -0.02 -5.53 -0.93
CA THR A 323 -1.04 -4.53 -1.22
C THR A 323 -0.85 -3.94 -2.61
N VAL A 324 0.36 -3.49 -2.96
CA VAL A 324 0.66 -2.89 -4.25
C VAL A 324 0.52 -3.91 -5.39
N MET A 325 1.01 -5.13 -5.20
CA MET A 325 0.86 -6.22 -6.17
C MET A 325 -0.62 -6.54 -6.43
N SER A 326 -1.41 -6.62 -5.36
CA SER A 326 -2.85 -6.91 -5.49
C SER A 326 -3.61 -5.79 -6.19
N LEU A 327 -3.27 -4.52 -5.92
CA LEU A 327 -3.85 -3.36 -6.60
C LEU A 327 -3.50 -3.35 -8.09
N ASN A 328 -2.25 -3.64 -8.46
CA ASN A 328 -1.85 -3.71 -9.86
C ASN A 328 -2.57 -4.83 -10.61
N LEU A 329 -2.60 -6.05 -10.05
CA LEU A 329 -3.30 -7.19 -10.66
C LEU A 329 -4.82 -6.95 -10.77
N PHE A 330 -5.42 -6.30 -9.76
CA PHE A 330 -6.83 -5.92 -9.82
C PHE A 330 -7.07 -4.82 -10.85
N GLY A 331 -6.20 -3.82 -10.94
CA GLY A 331 -6.27 -2.76 -11.94
C GLY A 331 -6.15 -3.28 -13.38
N ASP A 332 -5.25 -4.22 -13.63
CA ASP A 332 -5.10 -4.87 -14.94
C ASP A 332 -6.34 -5.69 -15.31
N TRP A 333 -6.90 -6.45 -14.36
CA TRP A 333 -8.15 -7.16 -14.57
C TRP A 333 -9.30 -6.20 -14.88
N LEU A 334 -9.40 -5.10 -14.13
CA LEU A 334 -10.44 -4.09 -14.31
C LEU A 334 -10.32 -3.42 -15.69
N ARG A 335 -9.11 -3.10 -16.13
CA ARG A 335 -8.81 -2.58 -17.44
C ARG A 335 -9.33 -3.53 -18.53
N ASN A 336 -8.96 -4.81 -18.44
CA ASN A 336 -9.39 -5.81 -19.42
C ASN A 336 -10.91 -6.01 -19.44
N THR A 337 -11.57 -5.86 -18.29
CA THR A 337 -13.03 -6.03 -18.17
C THR A 337 -13.81 -4.81 -18.66
N LEU A 338 -13.27 -3.60 -18.48
CA LEU A 338 -13.92 -2.34 -18.85
C LEU A 338 -13.57 -1.88 -20.26
N ASP A 339 -12.58 -2.49 -20.93
CA ASP A 339 -12.22 -2.14 -22.32
C ASP A 339 -13.27 -2.68 -23.32
N PRO A 340 -14.03 -1.80 -23.99
CA PRO A 340 -15.07 -2.23 -24.93
C PRO A 340 -14.52 -2.93 -26.18
N ARG A 341 -13.25 -2.66 -26.55
CA ARG A 341 -12.61 -3.20 -27.75
C ARG A 341 -12.31 -4.68 -27.63
N LEU A 342 -12.03 -5.16 -26.41
CA LEU A 342 -11.75 -6.58 -26.15
C LEU A 342 -13.04 -7.42 -26.15
N ARG A 343 -14.21 -6.83 -25.87
CA ARG A 343 -15.51 -7.52 -25.91
C ARG A 343 -16.00 -7.88 -27.33
N GLN A 344 -15.46 -7.24 -28.35
CA GLN A 344 -15.85 -7.50 -29.75
C GLN A 344 -15.07 -8.67 -30.38
N LEU A 345 -14.07 -9.21 -29.68
CA LEU A 345 -13.22 -10.31 -30.15
C LEU A 345 -13.54 -11.67 -29.48
N GLU A 346 -14.43 -11.68 -28.47
CA GLU A 346 -15.00 -12.91 -27.86
C GLU A 346 -16.41 -13.19 -28.37
#